data_eba286fbf8729be408fd21e428c1b972
#
_entry.id   eba286fbf8729be408fd21e428c1b972
#
_cell.length_a   1.000
_cell.length_b   1.000
_cell.length_c   1.000
_cell.angle_alpha   90.00
_cell.angle_beta   90.00
_cell.angle_gamma   90.00
#
_symmetry.space_group_name_H-M   'P 1'
#
loop_
_entity.id
_entity.type
_entity.pdbx_description
1 polymer ?
#
loop_
_entity_poly.entity_id
_entity_poly.type
_entity_poly.pdbx_seq_one_letter_code
_entity_poly.pdbx_strand_id
1 'polypeptide(L)'
;VPRKLAIVLLAVAFVSGCGEEPGFTAKLTDPVNVDLSWPDDDPDAAGRIVEYTTDPHGEYTILQFVPPRQTTYRHPDLIPETRFYYRIRPFYGAVSDAVTVSGPSTPAASGPVVPLRAGDRSAAPASFRAEPAPEEMVRFSWADRSSDEDGFLVEIKKPGAAGFVPIEVSDPGTTSAGLASMPGEEGASYRLRAFYYGPASPVLDLVSGKG
;
A
#
# COMPACT_ATOMS: atom_id res chain seq x y z
N VAL A 1 -58.81 4.68 -53.41
CA VAL A 1 -57.96 3.66 -52.69
C VAL A 1 -57.07 4.45 -51.73
N PRO A 2 -57.25 4.33 -50.38
CA PRO A 2 -56.38 5.05 -49.47
C PRO A 2 -55.12 4.20 -49.16
N ARG A 3 -53.98 4.85 -49.33
CA ARG A 3 -52.66 4.34 -48.96
C ARG A 3 -52.51 4.40 -47.41
N LYS A 4 -52.39 3.26 -46.78
CA LYS A 4 -52.04 3.15 -45.36
C LYS A 4 -50.53 3.45 -45.17
N LEU A 5 -50.28 4.53 -44.46
CA LEU A 5 -48.91 4.89 -44.03
C LEU A 5 -48.58 4.07 -42.79
N ALA A 6 -47.62 3.16 -42.91
CA ALA A 6 -47.11 2.40 -41.77
C ALA A 6 -46.02 3.22 -41.07
N ILE A 7 -46.29 3.66 -39.84
CA ILE A 7 -45.32 4.31 -38.98
C ILE A 7 -44.51 3.18 -38.32
N VAL A 8 -43.25 3.05 -38.68
CA VAL A 8 -42.29 2.19 -37.99
C VAL A 8 -41.76 2.96 -36.79
N LEU A 9 -42.20 2.60 -35.61
CA LEU A 9 -41.60 3.08 -34.37
C LEU A 9 -40.29 2.35 -34.17
N LEU A 10 -39.19 3.07 -34.35
CA LEU A 10 -37.84 2.62 -33.99
C LEU A 10 -37.70 2.78 -32.47
N ALA A 11 -37.79 1.68 -31.72
CA ALA A 11 -37.47 1.67 -30.30
C ALA A 11 -35.95 1.80 -30.13
N VAL A 12 -35.46 2.96 -29.76
CA VAL A 12 -34.11 3.15 -29.32
C VAL A 12 -33.99 2.59 -27.90
N ALA A 13 -33.43 1.41 -27.76
CA ALA A 13 -33.05 0.87 -26.48
C ALA A 13 -31.84 1.67 -25.96
N PHE A 14 -32.06 2.55 -24.99
CA PHE A 14 -30.99 3.10 -24.18
C PHE A 14 -30.45 1.97 -23.32
N VAL A 15 -29.33 1.39 -23.72
CA VAL A 15 -28.49 0.60 -22.84
C VAL A 15 -27.83 1.61 -21.91
N SER A 16 -28.37 1.76 -20.70
CA SER A 16 -27.65 2.41 -19.59
C SER A 16 -26.49 1.50 -19.27
N GLY A 17 -25.32 1.77 -19.87
CA GLY A 17 -24.07 1.24 -19.40
C GLY A 17 -23.85 1.80 -17.99
N CYS A 18 -24.04 0.99 -16.95
CA CYS A 18 -23.34 1.19 -15.69
C CYS A 18 -21.86 1.27 -16.06
N GLY A 19 -21.27 2.45 -15.99
CA GLY A 19 -19.82 2.57 -16.06
C GLY A 19 -19.27 1.85 -14.83
N GLU A 20 -18.76 0.63 -15.04
CA GLU A 20 -17.87 0.02 -14.06
C GLU A 20 -16.72 1.01 -13.86
N GLU A 21 -16.55 1.50 -12.64
CA GLU A 21 -15.34 2.21 -12.27
C GLU A 21 -14.15 1.34 -12.71
N PRO A 22 -13.18 1.91 -13.44
CA PRO A 22 -12.07 1.12 -13.92
C PRO A 22 -11.36 0.50 -12.72
N GLY A 23 -11.34 -0.82 -12.66
CA GLY A 23 -10.62 -1.57 -11.65
C GLY A 23 -9.11 -1.29 -11.72
N PHE A 24 -8.29 -2.20 -11.22
CA PHE A 24 -6.83 -2.09 -11.35
C PHE A 24 -6.43 -2.05 -12.83
N THR A 25 -5.62 -1.05 -13.23
CA THR A 25 -5.18 -0.86 -14.62
C THR A 25 -3.68 -0.62 -14.71
N ALA A 26 -3.09 -0.98 -15.85
CA ALA A 26 -1.69 -0.75 -16.19
C ALA A 26 -1.59 -0.17 -17.60
N LYS A 27 -0.85 0.93 -17.76
CA LYS A 27 -0.67 1.63 -19.04
C LYS A 27 0.77 2.04 -19.23
N LEU A 28 1.39 1.62 -20.34
CA LEU A 28 2.68 2.17 -20.76
C LEU A 28 2.51 3.65 -21.09
N THR A 29 3.37 4.48 -20.50
CA THR A 29 3.46 5.92 -20.78
C THR A 29 4.54 6.23 -21.81
N ASP A 30 5.52 5.36 -21.91
CA ASP A 30 6.56 5.26 -22.91
C ASP A 30 7.07 3.79 -22.95
N PRO A 31 8.07 3.44 -23.79
CA PRO A 31 8.49 2.04 -23.94
C PRO A 31 8.91 1.34 -22.65
N VAL A 32 9.44 2.06 -21.66
CA VAL A 32 10.04 1.49 -20.46
C VAL A 32 9.45 2.02 -19.15
N ASN A 33 8.32 2.71 -19.19
CA ASN A 33 7.63 3.19 -18.00
C ASN A 33 6.14 2.80 -18.03
N VAL A 34 5.62 2.34 -16.91
CA VAL A 34 4.21 2.01 -16.77
C VAL A 34 3.59 2.79 -15.63
N ASP A 35 2.41 3.35 -15.86
CA ASP A 35 1.56 3.90 -14.83
C ASP A 35 0.51 2.85 -14.46
N LEU A 36 0.46 2.51 -13.17
CA LEU A 36 -0.54 1.67 -12.55
C LEU A 36 -1.57 2.56 -11.86
N SER A 37 -2.85 2.19 -11.94
CA SER A 37 -3.91 2.91 -11.22
C SER A 37 -5.01 1.96 -10.75
N TRP A 38 -5.67 2.34 -9.64
CA TRP A 38 -6.70 1.56 -8.97
C TRP A 38 -7.71 2.46 -8.25
N PRO A 39 -8.91 1.97 -7.98
CA PRO A 39 -9.91 2.72 -7.22
C PRO A 39 -9.54 2.83 -5.73
N ASP A 40 -10.01 3.90 -5.08
CA ASP A 40 -9.99 4.05 -3.61
C ASP A 40 -11.31 3.53 -3.03
N ASP A 41 -11.48 2.20 -3.07
CA ASP A 41 -12.73 1.50 -2.81
C ASP A 41 -12.77 0.76 -1.46
N ASP A 42 -11.69 0.84 -0.68
CA ASP A 42 -11.57 0.16 0.62
C ASP A 42 -11.12 1.14 1.71
N PRO A 43 -12.08 1.75 2.42
CA PRO A 43 -11.79 2.74 3.46
C PRO A 43 -11.09 2.15 4.69
N ASP A 44 -11.16 0.82 4.90
CA ASP A 44 -10.56 0.13 6.04
C ASP A 44 -9.10 -0.25 5.76
N ALA A 45 -8.66 -0.21 4.51
CA ALA A 45 -7.27 -0.49 4.18
C ALA A 45 -6.33 0.56 4.74
N ALA A 46 -5.23 0.10 5.33
CA ALA A 46 -4.15 0.96 5.78
C ALA A 46 -3.30 1.50 4.62
N GLY A 47 -3.47 0.92 3.45
CA GLY A 47 -2.81 1.27 2.20
C GLY A 47 -2.89 0.11 1.20
N ARG A 48 -2.07 0.19 0.16
CA ARG A 48 -1.93 -0.85 -0.86
C ARG A 48 -0.47 -1.26 -1.01
N ILE A 49 -0.28 -2.48 -1.48
CA ILE A 49 1.03 -2.99 -1.89
C ILE A 49 0.98 -3.19 -3.38
N VAL A 50 1.94 -2.60 -4.08
CA VAL A 50 2.15 -2.79 -5.51
C VAL A 50 3.20 -3.88 -5.68
N GLU A 51 2.86 -4.92 -6.41
CA GLU A 51 3.71 -6.07 -6.62
C GLU A 51 3.85 -6.40 -8.12
N TYR A 52 5.01 -6.92 -8.51
CA TYR A 52 5.25 -7.39 -9.86
C TYR A 52 6.06 -8.69 -9.89
N THR A 53 6.02 -9.35 -11.04
CA THR A 53 6.94 -10.42 -11.43
C THR A 53 7.11 -10.42 -12.95
N THR A 54 8.15 -11.08 -13.44
CA THR A 54 8.33 -11.39 -14.88
C THR A 54 8.04 -12.86 -15.19
N ASP A 55 7.79 -13.69 -14.17
CA ASP A 55 7.37 -15.09 -14.30
C ASP A 55 5.95 -15.25 -13.74
N PRO A 56 4.95 -15.66 -14.56
CA PRO A 56 3.56 -15.80 -14.11
C PRO A 56 3.36 -16.84 -13.00
N HIS A 57 4.32 -17.72 -12.80
CA HIS A 57 4.32 -18.76 -11.76
C HIS A 57 5.34 -18.48 -10.64
N GLY A 58 6.08 -17.37 -10.75
CA GLY A 58 7.10 -16.98 -9.80
C GLY A 58 6.56 -16.22 -8.60
N GLU A 59 7.45 -15.94 -7.66
CA GLU A 59 7.15 -15.06 -6.54
C GLU A 59 7.06 -13.61 -7.01
N TYR A 60 6.17 -12.85 -6.37
CA TYR A 60 5.99 -11.44 -6.63
C TYR A 60 6.95 -10.62 -5.77
N THR A 61 7.60 -9.67 -6.39
CA THR A 61 8.44 -8.66 -5.71
C THR A 61 7.58 -7.45 -5.35
N ILE A 62 7.69 -6.99 -4.12
CA ILE A 62 7.06 -5.76 -3.67
C ILE A 62 7.82 -4.57 -4.26
N LEU A 63 7.13 -3.74 -5.02
CA LEU A 63 7.66 -2.45 -5.50
C LEU A 63 7.51 -1.38 -4.43
N GLN A 64 6.33 -1.28 -3.83
CA GLN A 64 6.03 -0.21 -2.89
C GLN A 64 4.86 -0.56 -1.97
N PHE A 65 4.98 -0.17 -0.70
CA PHE A 65 3.85 0.08 0.18
C PHE A 65 3.41 1.52 -0.03
N VAL A 66 2.17 1.71 -0.43
CA VAL A 66 1.62 3.04 -0.67
C VAL A 66 0.59 3.41 0.40
N PRO A 67 0.55 4.68 0.84
CA PRO A 67 -0.40 5.11 1.87
C PRO A 67 -1.85 5.03 1.35
N PRO A 68 -2.85 5.02 2.26
CA PRO A 68 -4.24 5.11 1.88
C PRO A 68 -4.48 6.39 1.05
N ARG A 69 -5.40 6.35 0.12
CA ARG A 69 -5.74 7.41 -0.85
C ARG A 69 -4.72 7.62 -1.99
N GLN A 70 -3.56 7.01 -1.97
CA GLN A 70 -2.74 6.94 -3.17
C GLN A 70 -3.30 5.87 -4.09
N THR A 71 -3.72 6.27 -5.29
CA THR A 71 -4.40 5.41 -6.26
C THR A 71 -3.59 5.20 -7.53
N THR A 72 -2.34 5.65 -7.55
CA THR A 72 -1.44 5.53 -8.71
C THR A 72 -0.03 5.21 -8.26
N TYR A 73 0.70 4.49 -9.13
CA TYR A 73 2.11 4.23 -8.96
C TYR A 73 2.79 4.16 -10.34
N ARG A 74 3.94 4.79 -10.47
CA ARG A 74 4.78 4.66 -11.68
C ARG A 74 5.91 3.68 -11.43
N HIS A 75 5.99 2.64 -12.25
CA HIS A 75 7.15 1.75 -12.30
C HIS A 75 8.03 2.16 -13.48
N PRO A 76 9.15 2.84 -13.21
CA PRO A 76 10.06 3.30 -14.25
C PRO A 76 11.07 2.22 -14.64
N ASP A 77 11.80 2.48 -15.72
CA ASP A 77 13.00 1.76 -16.14
C ASP A 77 12.78 0.24 -16.31
N LEU A 78 11.64 -0.13 -16.91
CA LEU A 78 11.34 -1.52 -17.23
C LEU A 78 12.39 -2.09 -18.18
N ILE A 79 12.75 -3.35 -17.98
CA ILE A 79 13.55 -4.11 -18.97
C ILE A 79 12.80 -4.10 -20.29
N PRO A 80 13.40 -3.63 -21.42
CA PRO A 80 12.74 -3.61 -22.71
C PRO A 80 12.28 -5.00 -23.17
N GLU A 81 11.22 -5.03 -23.99
CA GLU A 81 10.66 -6.22 -24.63
C GLU A 81 10.38 -7.39 -23.65
N THR A 82 10.08 -7.05 -22.39
CA THR A 82 9.85 -8.00 -21.30
C THR A 82 8.39 -7.98 -20.86
N ARG A 83 7.83 -9.15 -20.60
CA ARG A 83 6.49 -9.27 -20.03
C ARG A 83 6.54 -9.11 -18.53
N PHE A 84 5.71 -8.21 -18.02
CA PHE A 84 5.52 -7.94 -16.60
C PHE A 84 4.11 -8.33 -16.20
N TYR A 85 3.98 -8.88 -15.00
CA TYR A 85 2.72 -9.21 -14.35
C TYR A 85 2.62 -8.36 -13.10
N TYR A 86 1.50 -7.65 -12.94
CA TYR A 86 1.25 -6.76 -11.83
C TYR A 86 0.02 -7.19 -11.05
N ARG A 87 0.04 -7.01 -9.76
CA ARG A 87 -1.13 -7.07 -8.89
C ARG A 87 -0.99 -6.04 -7.78
N ILE A 88 -2.11 -5.68 -7.17
CA ILE A 88 -2.13 -4.91 -5.93
C ILE A 88 -2.88 -5.71 -4.88
N ARG A 89 -2.58 -5.46 -3.64
CA ARG A 89 -3.36 -5.95 -2.50
C ARG A 89 -3.48 -4.90 -1.44
N PRO A 90 -4.61 -4.79 -0.75
CA PRO A 90 -4.71 -3.98 0.45
C PRO A 90 -3.87 -4.59 1.57
N PHE A 91 -3.42 -3.78 2.50
CA PHE A 91 -2.96 -4.24 3.80
C PHE A 91 -3.73 -3.56 4.90
N TYR A 92 -3.92 -4.27 5.99
CA TYR A 92 -4.67 -3.84 7.17
C TYR A 92 -3.80 -3.97 8.39
N GLY A 93 -4.24 -3.42 9.53
CA GLY A 93 -3.57 -3.69 10.77
C GLY A 93 -3.65 -2.55 11.77
N ALA A 94 -3.05 -2.79 12.92
CA ALA A 94 -3.09 -1.93 14.07
C ALA A 94 -1.84 -1.05 14.14
N VAL A 95 -2.01 0.24 14.39
CA VAL A 95 -0.93 1.23 14.41
C VAL A 95 -0.73 1.78 15.83
N SER A 96 0.54 1.93 16.24
CA SER A 96 0.93 2.60 17.48
C SER A 96 0.59 4.10 17.47
N ASP A 97 0.66 4.74 18.60
CA ASP A 97 0.78 6.19 18.65
C ASP A 97 2.11 6.63 18.05
N ALA A 98 2.21 7.90 17.66
CA ALA A 98 3.41 8.43 17.04
C ALA A 98 4.44 8.86 18.11
N VAL A 99 5.72 8.71 17.77
CA VAL A 99 6.87 9.15 18.57
C VAL A 99 7.79 10.03 17.71
N THR A 100 8.66 10.81 18.38
CA THR A 100 9.78 11.51 17.75
C THR A 100 11.09 10.88 18.20
N VAL A 101 12.16 11.11 17.46
CA VAL A 101 13.52 10.69 17.89
C VAL A 101 13.85 11.31 19.25
N SER A 102 14.33 10.50 20.19
CA SER A 102 14.59 10.89 21.59
C SER A 102 13.36 11.34 22.39
N GLY A 103 12.16 11.22 21.83
CA GLY A 103 10.91 11.47 22.53
C GLY A 103 10.50 10.29 23.46
N PRO A 104 9.43 10.46 24.23
CA PRO A 104 8.91 9.36 25.05
C PRO A 104 8.42 8.20 24.17
N SER A 105 8.60 6.98 24.66
CA SER A 105 7.98 5.79 24.03
C SER A 105 6.46 5.82 24.15
N THR A 106 5.78 5.08 23.28
CA THR A 106 4.36 4.79 23.50
C THR A 106 4.17 3.97 24.78
N PRO A 107 2.99 4.00 25.41
CA PRO A 107 2.73 3.23 26.62
C PRO A 107 3.02 1.74 26.44
N ALA A 108 3.49 1.13 27.51
CA ALA A 108 3.52 -0.33 27.59
C ALA A 108 2.09 -0.87 27.63
N ALA A 109 1.82 -1.92 26.87
CA ALA A 109 0.54 -2.59 26.93
C ALA A 109 0.60 -3.76 27.92
N SER A 110 -0.43 -3.90 28.74
CA SER A 110 -0.69 -5.09 29.54
C SER A 110 -1.71 -5.96 28.83
N GLY A 111 -1.62 -7.28 29.05
CA GLY A 111 -2.55 -8.24 28.47
C GLY A 111 -1.91 -9.16 27.43
N PRO A 112 -2.69 -10.12 26.89
CA PRO A 112 -2.18 -11.10 25.93
C PRO A 112 -1.86 -10.47 24.58
N VAL A 113 -1.03 -11.15 23.81
CA VAL A 113 -0.88 -10.96 22.37
C VAL A 113 -2.17 -11.45 21.71
N VAL A 114 -2.70 -10.71 20.73
CA VAL A 114 -4.01 -10.96 20.12
C VAL A 114 -3.93 -10.91 18.59
N PRO A 115 -4.84 -11.60 17.88
CA PRO A 115 -4.89 -11.51 16.42
C PRO A 115 -5.23 -10.11 15.93
N LEU A 116 -4.64 -9.73 14.79
CA LEU A 116 -4.97 -8.51 14.08
C LEU A 116 -6.40 -8.54 13.51
N ARG A 117 -7.08 -7.41 13.60
CA ARG A 117 -8.40 -7.20 12.99
C ARG A 117 -8.44 -5.80 12.39
N ALA A 118 -9.08 -5.67 11.23
CA ALA A 118 -9.29 -4.36 10.60
C ALA A 118 -10.03 -3.42 11.57
N GLY A 119 -9.52 -2.21 11.73
CA GLY A 119 -10.10 -1.21 12.63
C GLY A 119 -9.87 -1.43 14.13
N ASP A 120 -9.32 -2.56 14.56
CA ASP A 120 -9.02 -2.85 15.97
C ASP A 120 -7.56 -2.48 16.32
N ARG A 121 -7.38 -1.71 17.37
CA ARG A 121 -6.06 -1.30 17.86
C ARG A 121 -5.52 -2.17 19.00
N SER A 122 -6.21 -3.22 19.40
CA SER A 122 -5.80 -4.06 20.54
C SER A 122 -4.45 -4.76 20.31
N ALA A 123 -4.16 -5.09 19.03
CA ALA A 123 -2.90 -5.66 18.58
C ALA A 123 -1.84 -4.60 18.16
N ALA A 124 -2.09 -3.31 18.43
CA ALA A 124 -1.12 -2.28 18.07
C ALA A 124 0.20 -2.46 18.82
N PRO A 125 1.36 -2.32 18.14
CA PRO A 125 2.66 -2.40 18.79
C PRO A 125 2.74 -1.43 19.96
N ALA A 126 3.29 -1.89 21.09
CA ALA A 126 3.43 -1.11 22.31
C ALA A 126 4.89 -0.79 22.62
N SER A 127 5.13 0.12 23.55
CA SER A 127 6.48 0.56 23.92
C SER A 127 7.33 1.01 22.72
N PHE A 128 6.68 1.46 21.65
CA PHE A 128 7.37 1.90 20.46
C PHE A 128 8.17 3.17 20.74
N ARG A 129 9.42 3.20 20.30
CA ARG A 129 10.33 4.33 20.46
C ARG A 129 11.28 4.44 19.30
N ALA A 130 11.80 5.67 19.11
CA ALA A 130 12.83 6.01 18.14
C ALA A 130 14.01 6.65 18.87
N GLU A 131 15.19 6.09 18.73
CA GLU A 131 16.41 6.55 19.41
C GLU A 131 17.50 6.83 18.37
N PRO A 132 18.33 7.86 18.56
CA PRO A 132 19.48 8.08 17.70
C PRO A 132 20.47 6.92 17.87
N ALA A 133 21.09 6.52 16.78
CA ALA A 133 22.14 5.50 16.73
C ALA A 133 23.37 6.05 15.97
N PRO A 134 24.55 5.42 16.09
CA PRO A 134 25.74 5.83 15.33
C PRO A 134 25.47 5.92 13.82
N GLU A 135 26.32 6.66 13.11
CA GLU A 135 26.31 6.79 11.65
C GLU A 135 25.00 7.42 11.10
N GLU A 136 24.46 8.41 11.82
CA GLU A 136 23.21 9.08 11.44
C GLU A 136 22.01 8.13 11.29
N MET A 137 22.02 7.03 12.07
CA MET A 137 20.91 6.07 12.09
C MET A 137 19.88 6.44 13.14
N VAL A 138 18.63 6.00 12.89
CA VAL A 138 17.57 5.95 13.89
C VAL A 138 17.27 4.48 14.16
N ARG A 139 17.32 4.08 15.44
CA ARG A 139 16.91 2.75 15.90
C ARG A 139 15.49 2.82 16.41
N PHE A 140 14.68 1.92 15.93
CA PHE A 140 13.32 1.67 16.42
C PHE A 140 13.29 0.40 17.27
N SER A 141 12.47 0.41 18.33
CA SER A 141 12.20 -0.80 19.10
C SER A 141 10.77 -0.77 19.64
N TRP A 142 10.19 -1.96 19.84
CA TRP A 142 8.81 -2.12 20.24
C TRP A 142 8.54 -3.44 20.95
N ALA A 143 7.39 -3.53 21.58
CA ALA A 143 6.82 -4.80 22.02
C ALA A 143 5.77 -5.22 21.01
N ASP A 144 5.92 -6.43 20.50
CA ASP A 144 4.94 -7.08 19.64
C ASP A 144 3.69 -7.42 20.42
N ARG A 145 2.51 -7.13 19.85
CA ARG A 145 1.19 -7.33 20.44
C ARG A 145 0.26 -8.14 19.53
N SER A 146 0.71 -8.52 18.36
CA SER A 146 -0.02 -9.32 17.38
C SER A 146 0.44 -10.78 17.40
N SER A 147 -0.40 -11.69 16.94
CA SER A 147 -0.10 -13.12 16.87
C SER A 147 -0.17 -13.70 15.48
N ASP A 148 -0.53 -12.90 14.50
CA ASP A 148 -0.81 -13.30 13.11
C ASP A 148 -0.49 -12.19 12.10
N GLU A 149 0.47 -11.32 12.44
CA GLU A 149 0.96 -10.31 11.52
C GLU A 149 1.81 -10.93 10.39
N ASP A 150 1.73 -10.34 9.21
CA ASP A 150 2.64 -10.62 8.10
C ASP A 150 3.93 -9.78 8.20
N GLY A 151 3.98 -8.84 9.15
CA GLY A 151 5.15 -8.02 9.42
C GLY A 151 4.84 -6.70 10.12
N PHE A 152 5.87 -5.87 10.20
CA PHE A 152 5.79 -4.53 10.78
C PHE A 152 6.20 -3.48 9.75
N LEU A 153 5.51 -2.34 9.78
CA LEU A 153 5.73 -1.23 8.84
C LEU A 153 6.02 0.04 9.65
N VAL A 154 7.25 0.56 9.53
CA VAL A 154 7.59 1.89 10.05
C VAL A 154 7.07 2.94 9.07
N GLU A 155 6.30 3.87 9.59
CA GLU A 155 5.73 4.98 8.83
C GLU A 155 6.27 6.31 9.38
N ILE A 156 6.65 7.22 8.48
CA ILE A 156 7.16 8.56 8.82
C ILE A 156 6.17 9.64 8.41
N LYS A 157 6.10 10.69 9.23
CA LYS A 157 5.47 11.96 8.87
C LYS A 157 6.50 13.06 9.05
N LYS A 158 7.05 13.58 7.96
CA LYS A 158 7.97 14.71 7.94
C LYS A 158 7.26 16.01 8.37
N PRO A 159 7.98 17.00 8.92
CA PRO A 159 7.41 18.30 9.21
C PRO A 159 6.70 18.89 7.99
N GLY A 160 5.46 19.36 8.19
CA GLY A 160 4.64 19.92 7.11
C GLY A 160 3.95 18.90 6.20
N ALA A 161 4.25 17.60 6.31
CA ALA A 161 3.57 16.57 5.52
C ALA A 161 2.11 16.38 5.96
N ALA A 162 1.23 16.09 4.99
CA ALA A 162 -0.20 15.87 5.26
C ALA A 162 -0.46 14.57 6.06
N GLY A 163 0.36 13.53 5.86
CA GLY A 163 0.14 12.21 6.44
C GLY A 163 1.41 11.42 6.64
N PHE A 164 1.24 10.23 7.19
CA PHE A 164 2.30 9.24 7.31
C PHE A 164 2.48 8.50 6.00
N VAL A 165 3.73 8.16 5.67
CA VAL A 165 4.10 7.32 4.54
C VAL A 165 4.96 6.16 5.02
N PRO A 166 4.82 4.97 4.44
CA PRO A 166 5.67 3.81 4.73
C PRO A 166 7.12 4.07 4.33
N ILE A 167 8.08 3.65 5.16
CA ILE A 167 9.51 3.80 4.88
C ILE A 167 10.32 2.52 5.11
N GLU A 168 9.83 1.59 5.94
CA GLU A 168 10.55 0.35 6.22
C GLU A 168 9.58 -0.77 6.56
N VAL A 169 9.85 -1.96 6.06
CA VAL A 169 9.12 -3.18 6.38
C VAL A 169 10.04 -4.17 7.10
N SER A 170 9.53 -4.80 8.14
CA SER A 170 10.24 -5.84 8.89
C SER A 170 9.41 -7.11 8.95
N ASP A 171 10.08 -8.24 9.05
CA ASP A 171 9.47 -9.57 9.13
C ASP A 171 8.59 -9.72 10.39
N PRO A 172 7.62 -10.69 10.37
CA PRO A 172 6.83 -11.02 11.53
C PRO A 172 7.70 -11.42 12.72
N GLY A 173 7.23 -11.10 13.93
CA GLY A 173 7.91 -11.42 15.18
C GLY A 173 9.18 -10.58 15.46
N THR A 174 9.50 -9.59 14.62
CA THR A 174 10.61 -8.65 14.90
C THR A 174 10.20 -7.64 15.96
N THR A 175 11.18 -7.11 16.70
CA THR A 175 10.96 -6.11 17.76
C THR A 175 11.89 -4.90 17.66
N SER A 176 12.64 -4.82 16.58
CA SER A 176 13.52 -3.68 16.30
C SER A 176 13.82 -3.52 14.82
N ALA A 177 14.12 -2.29 14.40
CA ALA A 177 14.59 -1.94 13.07
C ALA A 177 15.58 -0.76 13.17
N GLY A 178 16.34 -0.52 12.11
CA GLY A 178 17.24 0.62 12.02
C GLY A 178 17.25 1.21 10.63
N LEU A 179 17.18 2.55 10.55
CA LEU A 179 17.20 3.28 9.28
C LEU A 179 18.21 4.42 9.32
N ALA A 180 18.85 4.69 8.18
CA ALA A 180 19.61 5.93 8.02
C ALA A 180 18.63 7.12 8.05
N SER A 181 18.96 8.15 8.82
CA SER A 181 18.24 9.42 8.80
C SER A 181 18.52 10.16 7.49
N MET A 182 17.49 10.67 6.87
CA MET A 182 17.62 11.41 5.62
C MET A 182 17.47 12.92 5.85
N PRO A 183 18.09 13.77 5.04
CA PRO A 183 17.88 15.22 5.12
C PRO A 183 16.38 15.59 5.06
N GLY A 184 15.96 16.49 5.92
CA GLY A 184 14.56 16.93 6.02
C GLY A 184 13.67 16.04 6.89
N GLU A 185 14.27 15.13 7.66
CA GLU A 185 13.56 14.30 8.64
C GLU A 185 13.71 14.81 10.08
N GLU A 186 14.41 15.92 10.27
CA GLU A 186 14.57 16.57 11.59
C GLU A 186 13.20 16.96 12.16
N GLY A 187 12.88 16.41 13.33
CA GLY A 187 11.58 16.63 13.97
C GLY A 187 10.42 15.83 13.36
N ALA A 188 10.72 14.86 12.51
CA ALA A 188 9.71 13.94 12.00
C ALA A 188 9.06 13.11 13.11
N SER A 189 7.83 12.72 12.89
CA SER A 189 7.10 11.77 13.72
C SER A 189 7.10 10.39 13.05
N TYR A 190 7.26 9.36 13.86
CA TYR A 190 7.25 7.96 13.43
C TYR A 190 6.14 7.22 14.14
N ARG A 191 5.55 6.22 13.46
CA ARG A 191 4.63 5.26 14.08
C ARG A 191 4.90 3.88 13.49
N LEU A 192 4.48 2.86 14.20
CA LEU A 192 4.68 1.47 13.80
C LEU A 192 3.34 0.80 13.61
N ARG A 193 3.20 0.07 12.51
CA ARG A 193 2.02 -0.74 12.22
C ARG A 193 2.39 -2.22 12.22
N ALA A 194 1.69 -3.04 13.00
CA ALA A 194 1.60 -4.45 12.74
C ALA A 194 0.56 -4.66 11.64
N PHE A 195 0.88 -5.38 10.57
CA PHE A 195 -0.01 -5.50 9.40
C PHE A 195 -0.19 -6.94 8.93
N TYR A 196 -1.26 -7.17 8.20
CA TYR A 196 -1.51 -8.40 7.44
C TYR A 196 -2.00 -8.06 6.03
N TYR A 197 -1.74 -8.98 5.09
CA TYR A 197 -2.13 -8.82 3.70
C TYR A 197 -3.61 -9.15 3.47
N GLY A 198 -4.29 -8.32 2.70
CA GLY A 198 -5.58 -8.65 2.14
C GLY A 198 -5.47 -9.46 0.84
N PRO A 199 -6.61 -9.78 0.22
CA PRO A 199 -6.64 -10.50 -1.05
C PRO A 199 -6.01 -9.67 -2.17
N ALA A 200 -5.25 -10.34 -3.04
CA ALA A 200 -4.68 -9.67 -4.21
C ALA A 200 -5.77 -9.41 -5.27
N SER A 201 -5.60 -8.35 -6.06
CA SER A 201 -6.38 -8.09 -7.26
C SER A 201 -6.18 -9.19 -8.31
N PRO A 202 -7.02 -9.27 -9.34
CA PRO A 202 -6.66 -9.94 -10.57
C PRO A 202 -5.30 -9.45 -11.10
N VAL A 203 -4.57 -10.37 -11.74
CA VAL A 203 -3.27 -10.06 -12.33
C VAL A 203 -3.47 -9.33 -13.66
N LEU A 204 -2.74 -8.24 -13.84
CA LEU A 204 -2.61 -7.57 -15.13
C LEU A 204 -1.26 -7.91 -15.73
N ASP A 205 -1.22 -8.15 -17.03
CA ASP A 205 0.04 -8.31 -17.75
C ASP A 205 0.19 -7.29 -18.87
N LEU A 206 1.43 -6.92 -19.13
CA LEU A 206 1.82 -6.09 -20.27
C LEU A 206 3.23 -6.43 -20.72
N VAL A 207 3.55 -6.08 -21.95
CA VAL A 207 4.91 -6.19 -22.49
C VAL A 207 5.47 -4.78 -22.69
N SER A 208 6.64 -4.52 -22.09
CA SER A 208 7.37 -3.27 -22.30
C SER A 208 7.79 -3.10 -23.78
N GLY A 209 7.97 -1.87 -24.21
CA GLY A 209 8.38 -1.56 -25.57
C GLY A 209 9.89 -1.77 -25.83
N LYS A 210 10.31 -1.39 -27.02
CA LYS A 210 11.74 -1.28 -27.36
C LYS A 210 12.31 -0.04 -26.69
N GLY A 211 13.44 -0.20 -25.99
CA GLY A 211 14.19 0.89 -25.38
C GLY A 211 14.92 1.74 -26.42
#